data_1a6bf0fea1bb65695a5f686338a6b5b1
#
_entry.id   1a6bf0fea1bb65695a5f686338a6b5b1
#
_cell.length_a   1.000
_cell.length_b   1.000
_cell.length_c   1.000
_cell.angle_alpha   90.00
_cell.angle_beta   90.00
_cell.angle_gamma   90.00
#
_symmetry.space_group_name_H-M   'P 1'
#
loop_
_entity.id
_entity.type
_entity.pdbx_description
1 polymer ?
#
loop_
_entity_poly.entity_id
_entity_poly.type
_entity_poly.pdbx_seq_one_letter_code
_entity_poly.pdbx_strand_id
1 'polypeptide(L)'
;MAHTNAFQEKLFAEMKGRIKEKDESVPYKIDDYYYYSRTEEGGEYSIYCRKKGSLEATEEIIADGNKLGKGHGYFSMFASASPDHNTAVLAIDTVGRRFYMLSFKDMKTGKMLTDKIPGTTGNFEWTNNNKTVFYSKQDPTTLRPDKIYKHELGTSTDKDVLIFEEKDQTLYSYIGKSRSKKFLIVQSGRTDASAVRYMEIDNPKATLAVFEPLKDNVQYSVDHINGKFYIRTNADATNYRLAETVEGKTGKENWKDVISNREDKFLEGYELFTDYLAIQETFAGLVKIRLIKWADQSERSIDFGEAAYVLSLIHI
;
A
#
# COMPACT_ATOMS: atom_id res chain seq x y z
N MET A 1 -10.67 -26.90 31.10
CA MET A 1 -9.37 -26.62 30.45
C MET A 1 -8.26 -26.14 31.41
N ALA A 2 -8.52 -25.98 32.72
CA ALA A 2 -7.50 -25.53 33.69
C ALA A 2 -6.24 -26.42 33.75
N HIS A 3 -6.35 -27.72 33.43
CA HIS A 3 -5.21 -28.65 33.39
C HIS A 3 -4.19 -28.34 32.27
N THR A 4 -4.53 -27.50 31.29
CA THR A 4 -3.61 -27.11 30.21
C THR A 4 -2.90 -25.78 30.46
N ASN A 5 -3.26 -25.01 31.51
CA ASN A 5 -2.72 -23.68 31.76
C ASN A 5 -1.20 -23.67 31.91
N ALA A 6 -0.63 -24.57 32.70
CA ALA A 6 0.82 -24.64 32.89
C ALA A 6 1.59 -24.93 31.57
N PHE A 7 1.00 -25.76 30.70
CA PHE A 7 1.59 -26.03 29.39
C PHE A 7 1.46 -24.81 28.45
N GLN A 8 0.33 -24.11 28.50
CA GLN A 8 0.12 -22.87 27.75
C GLN A 8 1.11 -21.78 28.18
N GLU A 9 1.33 -21.60 29.48
CA GLU A 9 2.32 -20.65 30.00
C GLU A 9 3.74 -20.98 29.54
N LYS A 10 4.11 -22.27 29.56
CA LYS A 10 5.41 -22.72 29.06
C LYS A 10 5.58 -22.44 27.57
N LEU A 11 4.58 -22.75 26.75
CA LEU A 11 4.61 -22.46 25.32
C LEU A 11 4.68 -20.97 25.04
N PHE A 12 3.89 -20.17 25.77
CA PHE A 12 3.91 -18.71 25.64
C PHE A 12 5.29 -18.14 25.96
N ALA A 13 5.90 -18.57 27.08
CA ALA A 13 7.23 -18.10 27.45
C ALA A 13 8.29 -18.51 26.43
N GLU A 14 8.22 -19.72 25.87
CA GLU A 14 9.13 -20.20 24.83
C GLU A 14 8.95 -19.39 23.53
N MET A 15 7.71 -19.19 23.08
CA MET A 15 7.42 -18.41 21.87
C MET A 15 7.86 -16.94 22.03
N LYS A 16 7.54 -16.33 23.16
CA LYS A 16 7.96 -14.96 23.48
C LYS A 16 9.48 -14.83 23.51
N GLY A 17 10.19 -15.79 24.13
CA GLY A 17 11.66 -15.78 24.18
C GLY A 17 12.37 -15.91 22.84
N ARG A 18 11.65 -16.30 21.77
CA ARG A 18 12.17 -16.35 20.39
C ARG A 18 11.98 -15.04 19.64
N ILE A 19 11.21 -14.08 20.18
CA ILE A 19 10.93 -12.79 19.58
C ILE A 19 12.00 -11.80 20.04
N LYS A 20 12.63 -11.13 19.10
CA LYS A 20 13.51 -10.00 19.37
C LYS A 20 12.64 -8.77 19.68
N GLU A 21 12.43 -8.47 20.97
CA GLU A 21 11.55 -7.40 21.41
C GLU A 21 12.05 -6.01 20.95
N LYS A 22 13.37 -5.77 21.02
CA LYS A 22 13.98 -4.55 20.50
C LYS A 22 14.48 -4.79 19.09
N ASP A 23 13.72 -4.33 18.12
CA ASP A 23 14.02 -4.50 16.70
C ASP A 23 13.61 -3.28 15.88
N GLU A 24 14.09 -3.20 14.66
CA GLU A 24 13.73 -2.16 13.71
C GLU A 24 13.53 -2.74 12.31
N SER A 25 12.59 -2.16 11.55
CA SER A 25 12.42 -2.48 10.14
C SER A 25 13.58 -1.94 9.32
N VAL A 26 13.82 -2.54 8.16
CA VAL A 26 14.76 -1.96 7.19
C VAL A 26 14.29 -0.56 6.81
N PRO A 27 15.12 0.48 6.96
CA PRO A 27 14.75 1.83 6.56
C PRO A 27 14.56 1.93 5.04
N TYR A 28 13.48 2.56 4.61
CA TYR A 28 13.25 2.88 3.18
C TYR A 28 13.36 4.38 2.94
N LYS A 29 13.97 4.74 1.82
CA LYS A 29 14.22 6.14 1.47
C LYS A 29 13.11 6.69 0.57
N ILE A 30 12.52 7.83 0.98
CA ILE A 30 11.68 8.67 0.13
C ILE A 30 12.28 10.07 0.13
N ASP A 31 12.71 10.56 -1.02
CA ASP A 31 13.39 11.84 -1.20
C ASP A 31 14.58 11.96 -0.21
N ASP A 32 14.58 12.93 0.69
CA ASP A 32 15.63 13.14 1.69
C ASP A 32 15.41 12.43 3.03
N TYR A 33 14.36 11.62 3.16
CA TYR A 33 14.02 10.98 4.42
C TYR A 33 14.13 9.46 4.37
N TYR A 34 14.64 8.87 5.46
CA TYR A 34 14.63 7.43 5.72
C TYR A 34 13.54 7.12 6.73
N TYR A 35 12.53 6.36 6.32
CA TYR A 35 11.40 5.94 7.14
C TYR A 35 11.59 4.53 7.64
N TYR A 36 11.25 4.29 8.90
CA TYR A 36 11.30 2.98 9.52
C TYR A 36 10.38 2.91 10.73
N SER A 37 10.11 1.71 11.20
CA SER A 37 9.46 1.48 12.49
C SER A 37 10.40 0.68 13.38
N ARG A 38 10.29 0.90 14.67
CA ARG A 38 11.04 0.13 15.67
C ARG A 38 10.16 -0.27 16.82
N THR A 39 10.57 -1.31 17.54
CA THR A 39 9.95 -1.78 18.77
C THR A 39 10.91 -1.60 19.94
N GLU A 40 10.39 -1.51 21.14
CA GLU A 40 11.15 -1.39 22.39
C GLU A 40 10.83 -2.57 23.30
N GLU A 41 11.78 -2.93 24.15
CA GLU A 41 11.59 -3.98 25.15
C GLU A 41 10.40 -3.64 26.07
N GLY A 42 9.48 -4.58 26.22
CA GLY A 42 8.24 -4.40 26.98
C GLY A 42 7.19 -3.51 26.28
N GLY A 43 7.46 -3.03 25.08
CA GLY A 43 6.49 -2.32 24.24
C GLY A 43 5.57 -3.27 23.49
N GLU A 44 4.30 -2.90 23.34
CA GLU A 44 3.30 -3.68 22.60
C GLU A 44 3.13 -3.21 21.16
N TYR A 45 3.51 -1.96 20.87
CA TYR A 45 3.24 -1.31 19.58
C TYR A 45 4.49 -0.69 18.98
N SER A 46 4.49 -0.58 17.65
CA SER A 46 5.57 0.06 16.91
C SER A 46 5.64 1.56 17.14
N ILE A 47 6.86 2.08 17.08
CA ILE A 47 7.18 3.50 17.03
C ILE A 47 7.58 3.81 15.59
N TYR A 48 6.84 4.69 14.92
CA TYR A 48 7.11 5.13 13.54
C TYR A 48 8.08 6.30 13.57
N CYS A 49 9.17 6.15 12.85
CA CYS A 49 10.31 7.07 12.88
C CYS A 49 10.74 7.48 11.48
N ARG A 50 11.50 8.56 11.42
CA ARG A 50 12.24 8.97 10.23
C ARG A 50 13.54 9.66 10.58
N LYS A 51 14.48 9.69 9.63
CA LYS A 51 15.72 10.45 9.70
C LYS A 51 15.91 11.24 8.42
N LYS A 52 16.44 12.46 8.49
CA LYS A 52 16.63 13.31 7.32
C LYS A 52 18.09 13.26 6.84
N GLY A 53 18.28 13.06 5.56
CA GLY A 53 19.57 13.12 4.87
C GLY A 53 20.42 11.87 5.00
N SER A 54 20.56 11.29 6.19
CA SER A 54 21.34 10.06 6.41
C SER A 54 20.76 9.18 7.51
N LEU A 55 21.22 7.94 7.56
CA LEU A 55 20.83 6.98 8.62
C LEU A 55 21.44 7.32 9.99
N GLU A 56 22.48 8.13 10.02
CA GLU A 56 23.14 8.63 11.24
C GLU A 56 22.48 9.91 11.79
N ALA A 57 21.56 10.52 11.02
CA ALA A 57 20.87 11.73 11.45
C ALA A 57 19.99 11.48 12.68
N THR A 58 19.65 12.57 13.37
CA THR A 58 18.77 12.52 14.54
C THR A 58 17.41 11.95 14.17
N GLU A 59 16.95 10.99 14.98
CA GLU A 59 15.62 10.38 14.84
C GLU A 59 14.52 11.41 15.11
N GLU A 60 13.54 11.45 14.22
CA GLU A 60 12.27 12.14 14.40
C GLU A 60 11.14 11.13 14.58
N ILE A 61 10.44 11.17 15.71
CA ILE A 61 9.30 10.29 15.97
C ILE A 61 8.04 10.86 15.29
N ILE A 62 7.53 10.12 14.35
CA ILE A 62 6.25 10.41 13.68
C ILE A 62 5.11 10.10 14.63
N ALA A 63 5.07 8.87 15.16
CA ALA A 63 4.05 8.40 16.09
C ALA A 63 4.61 7.30 16.98
N ASP A 64 4.28 7.37 18.27
CA ASP A 64 4.64 6.38 19.28
C ASP A 64 3.38 5.58 19.65
N GLY A 65 3.29 4.35 19.14
CA GLY A 65 2.14 3.48 19.38
C GLY A 65 1.93 3.13 20.83
N ASN A 66 3.01 2.99 21.61
CA ASN A 66 2.92 2.68 23.04
C ASN A 66 2.31 3.81 23.86
N LYS A 67 2.60 5.08 23.46
CA LYS A 67 1.97 6.24 24.11
C LYS A 67 0.52 6.41 23.70
N LEU A 68 0.23 6.25 22.40
CA LEU A 68 -1.11 6.46 21.84
C LEU A 68 -2.07 5.32 22.18
N GLY A 69 -1.58 4.09 22.31
CA GLY A 69 -2.36 2.90 22.64
C GLY A 69 -2.70 2.77 24.13
N LYS A 70 -2.05 3.57 24.98
CA LYS A 70 -2.24 3.48 26.45
C LYS A 70 -3.69 3.70 26.85
N GLY A 71 -4.25 2.73 27.57
CA GLY A 71 -5.62 2.79 28.12
C GLY A 71 -6.71 2.30 27.15
N HIS A 72 -6.36 1.84 25.97
CA HIS A 72 -7.28 1.19 25.03
C HIS A 72 -7.24 -0.33 25.22
N GLY A 73 -8.42 -0.99 25.19
CA GLY A 73 -8.52 -2.45 25.22
C GLY A 73 -8.13 -3.13 23.90
N TYR A 74 -8.15 -2.35 22.82
CA TYR A 74 -7.63 -2.70 21.50
C TYR A 74 -6.98 -1.46 20.90
N PHE A 75 -5.86 -1.64 20.21
CA PHE A 75 -5.20 -0.56 19.50
C PHE A 75 -4.45 -1.08 18.28
N SER A 76 -4.68 -0.46 17.16
CA SER A 76 -3.93 -0.68 15.91
C SER A 76 -3.66 0.67 15.25
N MET A 77 -2.44 0.86 14.79
CA MET A 77 -2.03 2.12 14.17
C MET A 77 -1.05 1.88 13.03
N PHE A 78 -1.13 2.72 12.04
CA PHE A 78 -0.04 2.99 11.11
C PHE A 78 0.05 4.49 10.82
N ALA A 79 1.21 4.91 10.33
CA ALA A 79 1.50 6.31 10.05
C ALA A 79 2.22 6.45 8.70
N SER A 80 1.92 7.53 7.97
CA SER A 80 2.55 7.89 6.71
C SER A 80 2.69 9.40 6.61
N ALA A 81 3.70 9.87 5.86
CA ALA A 81 3.91 11.30 5.64
C ALA A 81 3.24 11.79 4.34
N SER A 82 2.93 13.09 4.31
CA SER A 82 2.57 13.80 3.08
C SER A 82 3.75 13.82 2.09
N PRO A 83 3.50 14.06 0.79
CA PRO A 83 4.58 14.13 -0.22
C PRO A 83 5.68 15.14 0.08
N ASP A 84 5.37 16.23 0.78
CA ASP A 84 6.36 17.24 1.22
C ASP A 84 6.99 16.93 2.59
N HIS A 85 6.65 15.80 3.20
CA HIS A 85 7.13 15.34 4.51
C HIS A 85 6.77 16.23 5.70
N ASN A 86 5.91 17.25 5.53
CA ASN A 86 5.58 18.20 6.59
C ASN A 86 4.37 17.81 7.43
N THR A 87 3.50 16.94 6.92
CA THR A 87 2.31 16.44 7.63
C THR A 87 2.35 14.93 7.69
N ALA A 88 2.08 14.34 8.84
CA ALA A 88 1.86 12.91 8.98
C ALA A 88 0.37 12.60 9.15
N VAL A 89 -0.10 11.52 8.51
CA VAL A 89 -1.39 10.89 8.79
C VAL A 89 -1.18 9.76 9.77
N LEU A 90 -1.99 9.73 10.81
CA LEU A 90 -2.08 8.65 11.79
C LEU A 90 -3.44 7.98 11.59
N ALA A 91 -3.43 6.74 11.15
CA ALA A 91 -4.63 5.93 11.04
C ALA A 91 -4.71 5.03 12.27
N ILE A 92 -5.71 5.26 13.13
CA ILE A 92 -5.84 4.61 14.44
C ILE A 92 -7.19 3.93 14.54
N ASP A 93 -7.19 2.63 14.87
CA ASP A 93 -8.37 1.84 15.24
C ASP A 93 -8.26 1.43 16.73
N THR A 94 -9.22 1.85 17.54
CA THR A 94 -9.33 1.49 18.96
C THR A 94 -10.49 0.54 19.25
N VAL A 95 -11.15 0.04 18.21
CA VAL A 95 -12.36 -0.81 18.31
C VAL A 95 -12.08 -2.25 17.89
N GLY A 96 -11.11 -2.48 17.00
CA GLY A 96 -10.78 -3.81 16.49
C GLY A 96 -11.65 -4.26 15.31
N ARG A 97 -12.31 -3.33 14.61
CA ARG A 97 -13.17 -3.61 13.44
C ARG A 97 -12.68 -2.97 12.15
N ARG A 98 -11.44 -2.49 12.14
CA ARG A 98 -10.85 -1.77 11.01
C ARG A 98 -11.59 -0.46 10.69
N PHE A 99 -12.14 0.19 11.74
CA PHE A 99 -12.68 1.53 11.66
C PHE A 99 -11.62 2.52 12.13
N TYR A 100 -10.80 2.93 11.20
CA TYR A 100 -9.72 3.86 11.49
C TYR A 100 -10.22 5.29 11.55
N MET A 101 -9.70 6.02 12.52
CA MET A 101 -9.72 7.47 12.57
C MET A 101 -8.45 7.98 11.89
N LEU A 102 -8.56 8.72 10.79
CA LEU A 102 -7.42 9.47 10.27
C LEU A 102 -7.28 10.77 11.05
N SER A 103 -6.09 11.02 11.57
CA SER A 103 -5.72 12.26 12.24
C SER A 103 -4.42 12.77 11.65
N PHE A 104 -4.21 14.07 11.66
CA PHE A 104 -3.09 14.70 10.99
C PHE A 104 -2.18 15.40 12.01
N LYS A 105 -0.86 15.26 11.82
CA LYS A 105 0.15 15.86 12.68
C LYS A 105 1.09 16.73 11.86
N ASP A 106 1.26 17.97 12.27
CA ASP A 106 2.30 18.85 11.75
C ASP A 106 3.66 18.35 12.25
N MET A 107 4.53 17.97 11.35
CA MET A 107 5.81 17.35 11.68
C MET A 107 6.85 18.35 12.16
N LYS A 108 6.71 19.64 11.85
CA LYS A 108 7.61 20.69 12.30
C LYS A 108 7.35 21.09 13.75
N THR A 109 6.07 21.19 14.11
CA THR A 109 5.66 21.61 15.48
C THR A 109 5.35 20.44 16.41
N GLY A 110 5.14 19.26 15.86
CA GLY A 110 4.67 18.06 16.59
C GLY A 110 3.21 18.13 17.01
N LYS A 111 2.46 19.18 16.63
CA LYS A 111 1.06 19.36 17.04
C LYS A 111 0.10 18.62 16.11
N MET A 112 -0.97 18.10 16.69
CA MET A 112 -2.09 17.56 15.93
C MET A 112 -2.87 18.70 15.28
N LEU A 113 -3.25 18.50 14.01
CA LEU A 113 -4.19 19.36 13.30
C LEU A 113 -5.61 19.09 13.82
N THR A 114 -6.54 19.97 13.46
CA THR A 114 -7.96 19.84 13.84
C THR A 114 -8.70 18.77 13.06
N ASP A 115 -8.20 18.45 11.88
CA ASP A 115 -8.83 17.51 10.95
C ASP A 115 -8.82 16.09 11.52
N LYS A 116 -10.02 15.47 11.50
CA LYS A 116 -10.24 14.09 11.92
C LYS A 116 -11.27 13.45 11.02
N ILE A 117 -10.94 12.35 10.38
CA ILE A 117 -11.82 11.63 9.47
C ILE A 117 -12.17 10.27 10.08
N PRO A 118 -13.36 10.10 10.66
CA PRO A 118 -13.75 8.85 11.30
C PRO A 118 -14.27 7.82 10.32
N GLY A 119 -14.20 6.54 10.72
CA GLY A 119 -14.84 5.42 10.04
C GLY A 119 -14.24 5.09 8.68
N THR A 120 -12.94 5.35 8.52
CA THR A 120 -12.21 4.99 7.32
C THR A 120 -11.71 3.55 7.40
N THR A 121 -11.28 2.98 6.28
CA THR A 121 -10.59 1.68 6.26
C THR A 121 -9.12 1.79 6.64
N GLY A 122 -8.61 3.01 6.81
CA GLY A 122 -7.19 3.30 6.92
C GLY A 122 -6.47 3.46 5.57
N ASN A 123 -7.09 3.10 4.46
CA ASN A 123 -6.53 3.32 3.12
C ASN A 123 -6.78 4.76 2.67
N PHE A 124 -5.72 5.48 2.38
CA PHE A 124 -5.73 6.87 1.93
C PHE A 124 -4.58 7.19 0.98
N GLU A 125 -4.77 8.24 0.17
CA GLU A 125 -3.76 8.76 -0.74
C GLU A 125 -3.72 10.28 -0.74
N TRP A 126 -2.55 10.86 -0.66
CA TRP A 126 -2.34 12.30 -0.79
C TRP A 126 -2.34 12.73 -2.24
N THR A 127 -2.94 13.89 -2.54
CA THR A 127 -2.57 14.66 -3.73
C THR A 127 -1.15 15.21 -3.58
N ASN A 128 -0.51 15.59 -4.70
CA ASN A 128 0.85 16.13 -4.65
C ASN A 128 0.89 17.57 -4.11
N ASN A 129 -0.27 18.25 -4.00
CA ASN A 129 -0.37 19.58 -3.42
C ASN A 129 -0.31 19.61 -1.88
N ASN A 130 -0.28 18.44 -1.21
CA ASN A 130 -0.21 18.28 0.25
C ASN A 130 -1.41 18.85 1.04
N LYS A 131 -2.52 19.13 0.37
CA LYS A 131 -3.72 19.73 0.99
C LYS A 131 -4.95 18.85 0.92
N THR A 132 -4.94 17.88 0.03
CA THR A 132 -6.09 17.02 -0.23
C THR A 132 -5.70 15.56 0.00
N VAL A 133 -6.60 14.82 0.61
CA VAL A 133 -6.47 13.38 0.86
C VAL A 133 -7.68 12.68 0.28
N PHE A 134 -7.45 11.64 -0.53
CA PHE A 134 -8.46 10.65 -0.86
C PHE A 134 -8.42 9.55 0.18
N TYR A 135 -9.57 9.04 0.57
CA TYR A 135 -9.67 7.98 1.57
C TYR A 135 -10.86 7.06 1.31
N SER A 136 -10.74 5.81 1.77
CA SER A 136 -11.82 4.85 1.63
C SER A 136 -12.60 4.66 2.93
N LYS A 137 -13.91 4.46 2.79
CA LYS A 137 -14.82 4.00 3.85
C LYS A 137 -15.37 2.63 3.55
N GLN A 138 -15.75 1.94 4.60
CA GLN A 138 -16.42 0.65 4.51
C GLN A 138 -17.87 0.75 5.00
N ASP A 139 -18.71 -0.12 4.50
CA ASP A 139 -20.05 -0.32 5.01
C ASP A 139 -19.98 -0.77 6.49
N PRO A 140 -20.69 -0.12 7.41
CA PRO A 140 -20.57 -0.40 8.85
C PRO A 140 -21.11 -1.76 9.27
N THR A 141 -21.93 -2.40 8.45
CA THR A 141 -22.54 -3.71 8.73
C THR A 141 -21.72 -4.84 8.15
N THR A 142 -21.40 -4.75 6.86
CA THR A 142 -20.68 -5.80 6.12
C THR A 142 -19.17 -5.67 6.22
N LEU A 143 -18.65 -4.52 6.64
CA LEU A 143 -17.23 -4.15 6.67
C LEU A 143 -16.58 -4.17 5.28
N ARG A 144 -17.38 -4.05 4.23
CA ARG A 144 -16.93 -4.00 2.84
C ARG A 144 -16.45 -2.58 2.51
N PRO A 145 -15.18 -2.37 2.10
CA PRO A 145 -14.74 -1.10 1.53
C PRO A 145 -15.46 -0.84 0.21
N ASP A 146 -16.28 0.20 0.18
CA ASP A 146 -17.17 0.46 -0.95
C ASP A 146 -17.25 1.92 -1.39
N LYS A 147 -16.70 2.86 -0.60
CA LYS A 147 -16.79 4.29 -0.91
C LYS A 147 -15.43 4.98 -0.85
N ILE A 148 -15.18 5.84 -1.82
CA ILE A 148 -13.99 6.68 -1.88
C ILE A 148 -14.42 8.13 -1.78
N TYR A 149 -13.83 8.86 -0.86
CA TYR A 149 -14.06 10.27 -0.61
C TYR A 149 -12.80 11.09 -0.84
N LYS A 150 -13.00 12.38 -1.02
CA LYS A 150 -11.96 13.41 -1.07
C LYS A 150 -12.18 14.41 0.06
N HIS A 151 -11.15 14.65 0.86
CA HIS A 151 -11.10 15.62 1.95
C HIS A 151 -10.06 16.70 1.67
N GLU A 152 -10.39 17.94 1.93
CA GLU A 152 -9.45 19.07 1.90
C GLU A 152 -9.09 19.46 3.35
N LEU A 153 -7.81 19.42 3.69
CA LEU A 153 -7.35 19.78 5.04
C LEU A 153 -7.78 21.21 5.42
N GLY A 154 -8.19 21.36 6.67
CA GLY A 154 -8.73 22.59 7.22
C GLY A 154 -10.24 22.75 6.97
N THR A 155 -10.92 21.74 6.42
CA THR A 155 -12.38 21.75 6.26
C THR A 155 -13.06 20.71 7.14
N SER A 156 -14.38 20.88 7.36
CA SER A 156 -15.18 19.83 8.03
C SER A 156 -15.43 18.67 7.07
N THR A 157 -15.47 17.43 7.62
CA THR A 157 -15.81 16.22 6.87
C THR A 157 -17.20 16.20 6.25
N ASP A 158 -18.10 17.11 6.68
CA ASP A 158 -19.40 17.30 6.04
C ASP A 158 -19.29 17.88 4.61
N LYS A 159 -18.12 18.47 4.28
CA LYS A 159 -17.80 18.99 2.95
C LYS A 159 -17.08 17.99 2.06
N ASP A 160 -16.80 16.80 2.58
CA ASP A 160 -16.08 15.77 1.83
C ASP A 160 -16.91 15.30 0.62
N VAL A 161 -16.22 15.15 -0.50
CA VAL A 161 -16.86 14.80 -1.77
C VAL A 161 -16.75 13.30 -2.00
N LEU A 162 -17.90 12.63 -2.21
CA LEU A 162 -17.94 11.25 -2.67
C LEU A 162 -17.43 11.20 -4.12
N ILE A 163 -16.32 10.48 -4.34
CA ILE A 163 -15.70 10.31 -5.65
C ILE A 163 -16.17 9.03 -6.34
N PHE A 164 -16.36 7.96 -5.55
CA PHE A 164 -16.76 6.67 -6.07
C PHE A 164 -17.55 5.88 -5.03
N GLU A 165 -18.54 5.15 -5.49
CA GLU A 165 -19.26 4.15 -4.71
C GLU A 165 -19.37 2.86 -5.51
N GLU A 166 -18.86 1.76 -4.96
CA GLU A 166 -18.98 0.44 -5.52
C GLU A 166 -20.34 -0.18 -5.13
N LYS A 167 -21.23 -0.27 -6.09
CA LYS A 167 -22.59 -0.78 -5.88
C LYS A 167 -22.69 -2.30 -5.95
N ASP A 168 -21.74 -2.96 -6.62
CA ASP A 168 -21.67 -4.41 -6.61
C ASP A 168 -21.17 -4.89 -5.25
N GLN A 169 -22.04 -5.56 -4.52
CA GLN A 169 -21.77 -6.04 -3.16
C GLN A 169 -20.73 -7.16 -3.11
N THR A 170 -20.35 -7.72 -4.23
CA THR A 170 -19.30 -8.76 -4.32
C THR A 170 -17.90 -8.17 -4.42
N LEU A 171 -17.77 -6.86 -4.71
CA LEU A 171 -16.50 -6.19 -4.92
C LEU A 171 -16.06 -5.37 -3.71
N TYR A 172 -14.76 -5.34 -3.46
CA TYR A 172 -14.07 -4.52 -2.46
C TYR A 172 -13.26 -3.45 -3.17
N SER A 173 -13.34 -2.21 -2.73
CA SER A 173 -12.69 -1.08 -3.40
C SER A 173 -11.59 -0.45 -2.56
N TYR A 174 -10.42 -0.28 -3.16
CA TYR A 174 -9.24 0.34 -2.56
C TYR A 174 -8.67 1.39 -3.50
N ILE A 175 -7.90 2.31 -2.92
CA ILE A 175 -7.18 3.34 -3.69
C ILE A 175 -5.68 3.17 -3.56
N GLY A 176 -4.98 3.59 -4.60
CA GLY A 176 -3.54 3.73 -4.66
C GLY A 176 -3.15 4.91 -5.55
N LYS A 177 -1.93 5.38 -5.37
CA LYS A 177 -1.33 6.37 -6.25
C LYS A 177 -0.36 5.68 -7.19
N SER A 178 -0.43 6.02 -8.49
CA SER A 178 0.51 5.49 -9.47
C SER A 178 1.96 5.87 -9.14
N ARG A 179 2.91 5.06 -9.59
CA ARG A 179 4.34 5.29 -9.41
C ARG A 179 4.80 6.66 -9.94
N SER A 180 4.21 7.11 -11.02
CA SER A 180 4.43 8.46 -11.56
C SER A 180 3.91 9.58 -10.68
N LYS A 181 3.18 9.27 -9.60
CA LYS A 181 2.45 10.23 -8.76
C LYS A 181 1.35 11.01 -9.52
N LYS A 182 1.06 10.65 -10.79
CA LYS A 182 0.11 11.38 -11.65
C LYS A 182 -1.34 10.96 -11.42
N PHE A 183 -1.60 9.68 -11.16
CA PHE A 183 -2.95 9.13 -11.12
C PHE A 183 -3.34 8.61 -9.74
N LEU A 184 -4.59 8.90 -9.35
CA LEU A 184 -5.31 8.11 -8.37
C LEU A 184 -5.87 6.89 -9.10
N ILE A 185 -5.62 5.71 -8.55
CA ILE A 185 -6.10 4.43 -9.04
C ILE A 185 -7.13 3.91 -8.05
N VAL A 186 -8.33 3.60 -8.50
CA VAL A 186 -9.37 2.93 -7.72
C VAL A 186 -9.51 1.52 -8.25
N GLN A 187 -9.14 0.55 -7.46
CA GLN A 187 -9.27 -0.86 -7.80
C GLN A 187 -10.45 -1.46 -7.05
N SER A 188 -11.40 -2.02 -7.79
CA SER A 188 -12.48 -2.86 -7.25
C SER A 188 -12.20 -4.30 -7.62
N GLY A 189 -12.34 -5.24 -6.66
CA GLY A 189 -12.02 -6.64 -6.94
C GLY A 189 -12.70 -7.63 -6.01
N ARG A 190 -12.77 -8.84 -6.49
CA ARG A 190 -13.13 -10.07 -5.77
C ARG A 190 -12.11 -11.14 -6.13
N THR A 191 -12.27 -12.36 -5.63
CA THR A 191 -11.28 -13.44 -5.77
C THR A 191 -10.90 -13.76 -7.22
N ASP A 192 -11.84 -13.67 -8.16
CA ASP A 192 -11.66 -14.10 -9.55
C ASP A 192 -11.67 -12.95 -10.58
N ALA A 193 -12.03 -11.73 -10.17
CA ALA A 193 -12.17 -10.62 -11.10
C ALA A 193 -11.78 -9.28 -10.47
N SER A 194 -11.28 -8.38 -11.30
CA SER A 194 -10.98 -7.01 -10.87
C SER A 194 -11.36 -5.99 -11.95
N ALA A 195 -11.65 -4.77 -11.51
CA ALA A 195 -11.86 -3.60 -12.34
C ALA A 195 -11.03 -2.44 -11.81
N VAL A 196 -10.49 -1.63 -12.69
CA VAL A 196 -9.71 -0.45 -12.33
C VAL A 196 -10.35 0.80 -12.94
N ARG A 197 -10.38 1.85 -12.13
CA ARG A 197 -10.70 3.20 -12.55
C ARG A 197 -9.54 4.11 -12.18
N TYR A 198 -9.35 5.18 -12.91
CA TYR A 198 -8.26 6.10 -12.67
C TYR A 198 -8.66 7.54 -12.99
N MET A 199 -7.98 8.50 -12.37
CA MET A 199 -8.08 9.92 -12.71
C MET A 199 -6.78 10.64 -12.35
N GLU A 200 -6.52 11.79 -12.97
CA GLU A 200 -5.40 12.65 -12.57
C GLU A 200 -5.61 13.15 -11.13
N ILE A 201 -4.65 12.83 -10.24
CA ILE A 201 -4.83 13.01 -8.80
C ILE A 201 -4.89 14.48 -8.36
N ASP A 202 -4.18 15.36 -9.06
CA ASP A 202 -4.11 16.81 -8.74
C ASP A 202 -5.11 17.68 -9.51
N ASN A 203 -5.83 17.11 -10.46
CA ASN A 203 -6.80 17.85 -11.25
C ASN A 203 -8.15 17.91 -10.50
N PRO A 204 -8.57 19.09 -9.99
CA PRO A 204 -9.78 19.21 -9.20
C PRO A 204 -11.06 18.92 -9.97
N LYS A 205 -10.99 18.93 -11.31
CA LYS A 205 -12.12 18.65 -12.23
C LYS A 205 -12.06 17.24 -12.82
N ALA A 206 -11.05 16.44 -12.49
CA ALA A 206 -10.94 15.08 -12.99
C ALA A 206 -12.10 14.22 -12.49
N THR A 207 -12.57 13.36 -13.36
CA THR A 207 -13.55 12.31 -13.05
C THR A 207 -12.90 10.95 -13.28
N LEU A 208 -13.36 9.95 -12.52
CA LEU A 208 -12.88 8.57 -12.68
C LEU A 208 -13.28 8.02 -14.05
N ALA A 209 -12.29 7.65 -14.85
CA ALA A 209 -12.45 6.89 -16.06
C ALA A 209 -12.28 5.38 -15.77
N VAL A 210 -13.06 4.54 -16.45
CA VAL A 210 -12.84 3.09 -16.43
C VAL A 210 -11.58 2.79 -17.25
N PHE A 211 -10.68 1.99 -16.67
CA PHE A 211 -9.47 1.54 -17.36
C PHE A 211 -9.79 0.43 -18.35
N GLU A 212 -10.39 -0.63 -17.88
CA GLU A 212 -10.96 -1.74 -18.63
C GLU A 212 -12.20 -2.24 -17.88
N PRO A 213 -13.31 -2.57 -18.53
CA PRO A 213 -14.50 -3.08 -17.87
C PRO A 213 -14.25 -4.39 -17.10
N LEU A 214 -15.03 -4.59 -16.01
CA LEU A 214 -15.03 -5.84 -15.25
C LEU A 214 -15.41 -7.00 -16.18
N LYS A 215 -14.65 -8.08 -16.08
CA LYS A 215 -14.92 -9.33 -16.76
C LYS A 215 -14.68 -10.49 -15.80
N ASP A 216 -15.62 -11.43 -15.70
CA ASP A 216 -15.49 -12.62 -14.87
C ASP A 216 -14.26 -13.43 -15.23
N ASN A 217 -13.58 -13.95 -14.23
CA ASN A 217 -12.33 -14.71 -14.31
C ASN A 217 -11.14 -13.92 -14.91
N VAL A 218 -11.26 -12.60 -14.99
CA VAL A 218 -10.16 -11.72 -15.41
C VAL A 218 -9.74 -10.82 -14.25
N GLN A 219 -8.51 -11.02 -13.84
CA GLN A 219 -7.85 -10.19 -12.86
C GLN A 219 -6.82 -9.31 -13.54
N TYR A 220 -6.77 -8.06 -13.16
CA TYR A 220 -5.69 -7.17 -13.55
C TYR A 220 -5.45 -6.09 -12.52
N SER A 221 -4.22 -5.64 -12.45
CA SER A 221 -3.80 -4.46 -11.71
C SER A 221 -3.00 -3.56 -12.64
N VAL A 222 -2.98 -2.26 -12.34
CA VAL A 222 -2.28 -1.29 -13.16
C VAL A 222 -1.38 -0.41 -12.32
N ASP A 223 -0.28 0.01 -12.90
CA ASP A 223 0.54 1.11 -12.42
C ASP A 223 1.00 1.97 -13.59
N HIS A 224 1.58 3.14 -13.33
CA HIS A 224 1.94 4.09 -14.37
C HIS A 224 3.30 4.75 -14.09
N ILE A 225 4.17 4.75 -15.09
CA ILE A 225 5.44 5.51 -15.12
C ILE A 225 5.81 5.87 -16.56
N ASN A 226 6.57 6.92 -16.77
CA ASN A 226 7.13 7.30 -18.07
C ASN A 226 6.09 7.42 -19.21
N GLY A 227 4.86 7.89 -18.88
CA GLY A 227 3.78 8.10 -19.87
C GLY A 227 3.08 6.82 -20.32
N LYS A 228 3.31 5.69 -19.66
CA LYS A 228 2.69 4.40 -19.95
C LYS A 228 2.07 3.78 -18.71
N PHE A 229 0.96 3.08 -18.94
CA PHE A 229 0.41 2.14 -17.96
C PHE A 229 1.02 0.75 -18.17
N TYR A 230 1.28 0.07 -17.06
CA TYR A 230 1.72 -1.32 -17.01
C TYR A 230 0.64 -2.14 -16.34
N ILE A 231 0.27 -3.25 -16.96
CA ILE A 231 -0.89 -4.05 -16.59
C ILE A 231 -0.45 -5.49 -16.34
N ARG A 232 -0.49 -5.94 -15.08
CA ARG A 232 -0.36 -7.36 -14.76
C ARG A 232 -1.73 -8.00 -14.84
N THR A 233 -1.89 -9.05 -15.65
CA THR A 233 -3.20 -9.67 -15.89
C THR A 233 -3.11 -11.14 -16.23
N ASN A 234 -4.18 -11.88 -15.89
CA ASN A 234 -4.39 -13.26 -16.34
C ASN A 234 -5.23 -13.34 -17.64
N ALA A 235 -5.59 -12.21 -18.24
CA ALA A 235 -6.30 -12.20 -19.52
C ALA A 235 -5.46 -12.87 -20.62
N ASP A 236 -5.96 -13.99 -21.14
CA ASP A 236 -5.26 -14.86 -22.11
C ASP A 236 -3.85 -15.33 -21.60
N ALA A 237 -3.70 -15.49 -20.27
CA ALA A 237 -2.41 -15.72 -19.62
C ALA A 237 -2.58 -16.46 -18.29
N THR A 238 -2.64 -17.78 -18.29
CA THR A 238 -2.89 -18.60 -17.07
C THR A 238 -1.93 -18.27 -15.93
N ASN A 239 -0.65 -18.05 -16.23
CA ASN A 239 0.39 -17.70 -15.27
C ASN A 239 0.68 -16.20 -15.22
N TYR A 240 -0.26 -15.37 -15.65
CA TYR A 240 -0.15 -13.93 -15.78
C TYR A 240 0.88 -13.47 -16.82
N ARG A 241 0.68 -12.28 -17.30
CA ARG A 241 1.58 -11.50 -18.17
C ARG A 241 1.65 -10.07 -17.68
N LEU A 242 2.71 -9.36 -18.03
CA LEU A 242 2.81 -7.91 -17.90
C LEU A 242 2.69 -7.28 -19.28
N ALA A 243 1.70 -6.44 -19.46
CA ALA A 243 1.50 -5.66 -20.67
C ALA A 243 1.71 -4.17 -20.40
N GLU A 244 1.88 -3.38 -21.46
CA GLU A 244 1.90 -1.93 -21.41
C GLU A 244 0.88 -1.33 -22.37
N THR A 245 0.44 -0.11 -22.06
CA THR A 245 -0.35 0.74 -22.98
C THR A 245 -0.05 2.21 -22.72
N VAL A 246 -0.35 3.08 -23.68
CA VAL A 246 -0.17 4.52 -23.52
C VAL A 246 -1.39 5.16 -22.88
N GLU A 247 -1.20 6.33 -22.28
CA GLU A 247 -2.29 7.14 -21.75
C GLU A 247 -3.39 7.37 -22.81
N GLY A 248 -4.66 7.31 -22.38
CA GLY A 248 -5.82 7.47 -23.28
C GLY A 248 -6.17 6.27 -24.16
N LYS A 249 -5.40 5.17 -24.11
CA LYS A 249 -5.67 3.93 -24.84
C LYS A 249 -5.65 2.73 -23.89
N THR A 250 -6.53 2.75 -22.89
CA THR A 250 -6.50 1.76 -21.80
C THR A 250 -7.18 0.44 -22.10
N GLY A 251 -8.01 0.37 -23.14
CA GLY A 251 -8.73 -0.86 -23.54
C GLY A 251 -7.79 -1.99 -23.89
N LYS A 252 -8.19 -3.22 -23.58
CA LYS A 252 -7.41 -4.46 -23.73
C LYS A 252 -6.83 -4.65 -25.13
N GLU A 253 -7.51 -4.18 -26.16
CA GLU A 253 -7.06 -4.25 -27.57
C GLU A 253 -5.75 -3.47 -27.83
N ASN A 254 -5.38 -2.55 -26.94
CA ASN A 254 -4.16 -1.75 -27.03
C ASN A 254 -3.01 -2.31 -26.17
N TRP A 255 -3.23 -3.38 -25.41
CA TRP A 255 -2.23 -3.94 -24.50
C TRP A 255 -1.17 -4.71 -25.28
N LYS A 256 0.09 -4.33 -25.10
CA LYS A 256 1.26 -4.98 -25.71
C LYS A 256 2.10 -5.65 -24.63
N ASP A 257 2.48 -6.90 -24.84
CA ASP A 257 3.29 -7.62 -23.87
C ASP A 257 4.66 -6.99 -23.65
N VAL A 258 5.00 -6.79 -22.39
CA VAL A 258 6.35 -6.51 -21.89
C VAL A 258 6.97 -7.82 -21.38
N ILE A 259 6.20 -8.61 -20.63
CA ILE A 259 6.55 -9.95 -20.20
C ILE A 259 5.38 -10.86 -20.60
N SER A 260 5.60 -11.71 -21.59
CA SER A 260 4.59 -12.65 -22.06
C SER A 260 4.34 -13.77 -21.04
N ASN A 261 3.15 -14.35 -21.10
CA ASN A 261 2.81 -15.54 -20.33
C ASN A 261 3.78 -16.70 -20.60
N ARG A 262 4.15 -17.42 -19.58
CA ARG A 262 4.99 -18.63 -19.67
C ARG A 262 4.34 -19.76 -18.88
N GLU A 263 4.38 -20.97 -19.42
CA GLU A 263 3.83 -22.16 -18.77
C GLU A 263 4.66 -22.60 -17.55
N ASP A 264 5.98 -22.34 -17.60
CA ASP A 264 6.95 -22.74 -16.58
C ASP A 264 7.16 -21.70 -15.48
N LYS A 265 6.58 -20.50 -15.60
CA LYS A 265 6.76 -19.40 -14.65
C LYS A 265 5.44 -18.72 -14.32
N PHE A 266 5.21 -18.48 -13.05
CA PHE A 266 4.09 -17.67 -12.59
C PHE A 266 4.57 -16.25 -12.30
N LEU A 267 3.98 -15.25 -12.94
CA LEU A 267 4.28 -13.84 -12.69
C LEU A 267 3.57 -13.38 -11.41
N GLU A 268 4.29 -13.34 -10.31
CA GLU A 268 3.76 -12.93 -8.99
C GLU A 268 3.47 -11.43 -8.93
N GLY A 269 4.42 -10.62 -9.41
CA GLY A 269 4.36 -9.17 -9.30
C GLY A 269 5.44 -8.46 -10.10
N TYR A 270 5.37 -7.15 -10.05
CA TYR A 270 6.37 -6.26 -10.65
C TYR A 270 6.47 -4.95 -9.86
N GLU A 271 7.62 -4.29 -9.97
CA GLU A 271 7.83 -2.93 -9.48
C GLU A 271 8.47 -2.06 -10.57
N LEU A 272 7.92 -0.86 -10.72
CA LEU A 272 8.37 0.11 -11.69
C LEU A 272 9.35 1.10 -11.07
N PHE A 273 10.54 1.21 -11.63
CA PHE A 273 11.54 2.22 -11.30
C PHE A 273 11.84 3.07 -12.53
N THR A 274 12.42 4.24 -12.32
CA THR A 274 12.78 5.15 -13.42
C THR A 274 13.62 4.46 -14.50
N ASP A 275 14.62 3.68 -14.07
CA ASP A 275 15.59 3.06 -14.98
C ASP A 275 15.40 1.54 -15.13
N TYR A 276 14.59 0.91 -14.26
CA TYR A 276 14.44 -0.53 -14.18
C TYR A 276 13.00 -0.97 -14.00
N LEU A 277 12.71 -2.17 -14.52
CA LEU A 277 11.56 -2.99 -14.16
C LEU A 277 12.07 -4.16 -13.31
N ALA A 278 11.55 -4.29 -12.11
CA ALA A 278 11.78 -5.49 -11.29
C ALA A 278 10.60 -6.44 -11.44
N ILE A 279 10.88 -7.70 -11.74
CA ILE A 279 9.89 -8.76 -11.91
C ILE A 279 10.07 -9.77 -10.80
N GLN A 280 8.98 -10.16 -10.16
CA GLN A 280 8.90 -11.26 -9.23
C GLN A 280 8.20 -12.44 -9.90
N GLU A 281 8.90 -13.55 -10.07
CA GLU A 281 8.41 -14.76 -10.75
C GLU A 281 8.60 -15.98 -9.86
N THR A 282 7.61 -16.88 -9.79
CA THR A 282 7.83 -18.23 -9.25
C THR A 282 8.26 -19.17 -10.36
N PHE A 283 9.40 -19.82 -10.18
CA PHE A 283 9.97 -20.81 -11.08
C PHE A 283 10.53 -21.99 -10.28
N ALA A 284 10.16 -23.20 -10.65
CA ALA A 284 10.60 -24.44 -9.96
C ALA A 284 10.40 -24.41 -8.44
N GLY A 285 9.28 -23.82 -7.98
CA GLY A 285 8.91 -23.73 -6.56
C GLY A 285 9.61 -22.62 -5.77
N LEU A 286 10.45 -21.81 -6.40
CA LEU A 286 11.16 -20.70 -5.77
C LEU A 286 10.79 -19.35 -6.40
N VAL A 287 10.62 -18.34 -5.56
CA VAL A 287 10.47 -16.95 -6.02
C VAL A 287 11.82 -16.44 -6.50
N LYS A 288 11.84 -15.88 -7.70
CA LYS A 288 13.01 -15.26 -8.33
C LYS A 288 12.73 -13.78 -8.57
N ILE A 289 13.74 -12.94 -8.38
CA ILE A 289 13.68 -11.53 -8.74
C ILE A 289 14.59 -11.28 -9.94
N ARG A 290 14.03 -10.68 -10.97
CA ARG A 290 14.72 -10.31 -12.20
C ARG A 290 14.61 -8.81 -12.44
N LEU A 291 15.72 -8.14 -12.70
CA LEU A 291 15.80 -6.74 -13.03
C LEU A 291 16.01 -6.58 -14.54
N ILE A 292 15.20 -5.74 -15.17
CA ILE A 292 15.29 -5.41 -16.59
C ILE A 292 15.57 -3.91 -16.68
N LYS A 293 16.65 -3.53 -17.36
CA LYS A 293 16.99 -2.13 -17.56
C LYS A 293 16.23 -1.58 -18.77
N TRP A 294 15.53 -0.46 -18.61
CA TRP A 294 14.73 0.11 -19.68
C TRP A 294 15.55 0.53 -20.90
N ALA A 295 16.76 1.06 -20.68
CA ALA A 295 17.57 1.67 -21.73
C ALA A 295 18.07 0.69 -22.79
N ASP A 296 18.42 -0.52 -22.42
CA ASP A 296 19.05 -1.51 -23.31
C ASP A 296 18.42 -2.90 -23.21
N GLN A 297 17.35 -3.04 -22.41
CA GLN A 297 16.63 -4.30 -22.16
C GLN A 297 17.53 -5.41 -21.58
N SER A 298 18.70 -5.04 -21.04
CA SER A 298 19.55 -6.01 -20.34
C SER A 298 18.87 -6.54 -19.10
N GLU A 299 19.02 -7.84 -18.86
CA GLU A 299 18.37 -8.55 -17.76
C GLU A 299 19.40 -9.11 -16.77
N ARG A 300 19.08 -9.02 -15.48
CA ARG A 300 19.86 -9.63 -14.41
C ARG A 300 18.94 -10.28 -13.39
N SER A 301 19.14 -11.57 -13.12
CA SER A 301 18.53 -12.26 -11.99
C SER A 301 19.35 -12.02 -10.73
N ILE A 302 18.67 -11.83 -9.60
CA ILE A 302 19.31 -11.75 -8.30
C ILE A 302 19.50 -13.18 -7.82
N ASP A 303 20.73 -13.57 -7.54
CA ASP A 303 21.09 -14.86 -6.96
C ASP A 303 21.41 -14.69 -5.47
N PHE A 304 20.78 -15.50 -4.63
CA PHE A 304 20.97 -15.49 -3.18
C PHE A 304 21.91 -16.61 -2.69
N GLY A 305 22.40 -17.45 -3.60
CA GLY A 305 23.37 -18.52 -3.28
C GLY A 305 22.83 -19.65 -2.41
N GLU A 306 21.51 -19.69 -2.14
CA GLU A 306 20.87 -20.70 -1.31
C GLU A 306 19.92 -21.60 -2.10
N ALA A 307 19.78 -22.85 -1.68
CA ALA A 307 18.93 -23.83 -2.34
C ALA A 307 17.43 -23.58 -2.12
N ALA A 308 17.07 -22.96 -1.00
CA ALA A 308 15.69 -22.60 -0.65
C ALA A 308 15.65 -21.28 0.11
N TYR A 309 14.72 -20.40 -0.27
CA TYR A 309 14.54 -19.07 0.34
C TYR A 309 13.14 -18.55 0.08
N VAL A 310 12.75 -17.54 0.84
CA VAL A 310 11.54 -16.74 0.61
C VAL A 310 11.95 -15.31 0.27
N LEU A 311 11.43 -14.77 -0.81
CA LEU A 311 11.69 -13.41 -1.28
C LEU A 311 10.41 -12.67 -1.49
N SER A 312 10.45 -11.36 -1.29
CA SER A 312 9.43 -10.43 -1.73
C SER A 312 10.08 -9.16 -2.27
N LEU A 313 9.44 -8.54 -3.24
CA LEU A 313 9.77 -7.17 -3.62
C LEU A 313 9.13 -6.23 -2.62
N ILE A 314 9.92 -5.36 -2.05
CA ILE A 314 9.45 -4.23 -1.27
C ILE A 314 9.91 -2.96 -1.95
N HIS A 315 9.12 -1.93 -1.74
CA HIS A 315 9.42 -0.61 -2.23
C HIS A 315 10.41 0.08 -1.29
N ILE A 316 11.58 0.45 -1.77
CA ILE A 316 12.61 1.18 -1.03
C ILE A 316 12.88 2.51 -1.75
#